data_aecd74a62f24556f311b6d95fde7a6b7
#
_entry.id   aecd74a62f24556f311b6d95fde7a6b7
#
_cell.length_a   1.000
_cell.length_b   1.000
_cell.length_c   1.000
_cell.angle_alpha   90.00
_cell.angle_beta   90.00
_cell.angle_gamma   90.00
#
_symmetry.space_group_name_H-M   'P 1'
#
loop_
_entity.id
_entity.type
_entity.pdbx_description
1 polymer ?
#
loop_
_entity_poly.entity_id
_entity_poly.type
_entity_poly.pdbx_seq_one_letter_code
_entity_poly.pdbx_strand_id
1 'polypeptide(L)'
;MWLHYALSRSAQTYSAAKTSNHQDKPSLSYKDAGVDIDAGNALVDRIKGVSKRTRRPEVLGSLGGFGALCEIPAGYREPVLVSGTDGVGTKLRLAMDLGIHDTIGIDLVAMCVNDLVVAGAEPLFFLDYYATGALNVDTAVDVVTGIGEGCARAGCALVGGETAEMPGMYEGEDYDLAGFCVGVVEKSAMIDGSKVAPGDALIGLASSGPHSNGYSLIRKIIEVSSADLK
;
A
#
# COMPACT_ATOMS: atom_id res chain seq x y z
N MET A 1 5.76 8.86 -15.11
CA MET A 1 5.57 9.05 -16.56
C MET A 1 5.87 7.72 -17.24
N TRP A 2 4.86 6.87 -17.31
CA TRP A 2 4.98 5.58 -18.02
C TRP A 2 4.56 5.80 -19.46
N LEU A 3 5.52 5.58 -20.37
CA LEU A 3 5.31 5.68 -21.80
C LEU A 3 4.27 4.66 -22.27
N HIS A 4 3.14 5.13 -22.78
CA HIS A 4 2.33 4.35 -23.69
C HIS A 4 3.07 4.20 -25.03
N TYR A 5 3.60 3.02 -25.29
CA TYR A 5 4.05 2.64 -26.62
C TYR A 5 2.81 2.38 -27.48
N ALA A 6 2.40 3.40 -28.23
CA ALA A 6 1.45 3.22 -29.34
C ALA A 6 2.17 2.54 -30.50
N LEU A 7 1.96 1.24 -30.67
CA LEU A 7 2.32 0.54 -31.90
C LEU A 7 1.39 0.97 -33.03
N SER A 8 1.87 1.87 -33.90
CA SER A 8 1.26 2.11 -35.20
C SER A 8 1.40 0.87 -36.07
N ARG A 9 0.33 0.12 -36.25
CA ARG A 9 0.28 -0.93 -37.25
C ARG A 9 -0.25 -0.33 -38.55
N SER A 10 0.60 -0.34 -39.57
CA SER A 10 0.21 -0.13 -40.98
C SER A 10 -0.88 -1.14 -41.40
N ALA A 11 -1.97 -0.61 -41.95
CA ALA A 11 -3.03 -1.42 -42.52
C ALA A 11 -2.51 -2.22 -43.70
N GLN A 12 -2.34 -3.54 -43.51
CA GLN A 12 -2.26 -4.47 -44.61
C GLN A 12 -3.65 -5.05 -44.86
N THR A 13 -4.20 -4.72 -46.03
CA THR A 13 -5.44 -5.29 -46.58
C THR A 13 -5.24 -6.77 -46.83
N TYR A 14 -5.90 -7.62 -46.05
CA TYR A 14 -6.03 -9.05 -46.35
C TYR A 14 -7.35 -9.30 -47.04
N SER A 15 -7.24 -9.88 -48.25
CA SER A 15 -8.33 -10.36 -49.11
C SER A 15 -9.14 -11.45 -48.40
N ALA A 16 -10.47 -11.36 -48.57
CA ALA A 16 -11.42 -12.33 -48.06
C ALA A 16 -11.21 -13.74 -48.63
N ALA A 17 -11.03 -14.72 -47.78
CA ALA A 17 -11.15 -16.14 -48.12
C ALA A 17 -12.08 -16.83 -47.10
N LYS A 18 -13.24 -17.20 -47.64
CA LYS A 18 -14.17 -18.30 -47.31
C LYS A 18 -14.33 -18.76 -45.86
N THR A 19 -15.54 -18.50 -45.39
CA THR A 19 -16.36 -19.26 -44.41
C THR A 19 -15.87 -20.65 -44.06
N SER A 20 -15.39 -20.79 -42.84
CA SER A 20 -15.36 -22.04 -42.09
C SER A 20 -16.14 -21.85 -40.78
N ASN A 21 -17.02 -22.82 -40.45
CA ASN A 21 -17.82 -22.89 -39.24
C ASN A 21 -17.08 -22.42 -38.02
N HIS A 22 -17.30 -21.18 -37.57
CA HIS A 22 -17.01 -20.78 -36.23
C HIS A 22 -18.14 -21.35 -35.36
N GLN A 23 -17.91 -22.50 -34.73
CA GLN A 23 -18.57 -22.78 -33.46
C GLN A 23 -18.29 -21.58 -32.57
N ASP A 24 -19.33 -20.93 -32.04
CA ASP A 24 -19.23 -19.86 -31.05
C ASP A 24 -18.44 -20.37 -29.87
N LYS A 25 -17.13 -20.10 -29.85
CA LYS A 25 -16.36 -20.26 -28.63
C LYS A 25 -16.87 -19.21 -27.66
N PRO A 26 -17.24 -19.58 -26.42
CA PRO A 26 -17.68 -18.61 -25.44
C PRO A 26 -16.66 -17.49 -25.32
N SER A 27 -17.12 -16.25 -25.34
CA SER A 27 -16.27 -15.08 -25.14
C SER A 27 -15.64 -15.20 -23.74
N LEU A 28 -14.31 -15.26 -23.68
CA LEU A 28 -13.59 -15.25 -22.41
C LEU A 28 -13.75 -13.88 -21.73
N SER A 29 -14.01 -13.90 -20.45
CA SER A 29 -14.12 -12.72 -19.59
C SER A 29 -12.90 -12.61 -18.66
N TYR A 30 -12.71 -11.46 -18.02
CA TYR A 30 -11.71 -11.29 -16.96
C TYR A 30 -11.96 -12.25 -15.79
N LYS A 31 -13.23 -12.54 -15.48
CA LYS A 31 -13.61 -13.49 -14.42
C LYS A 31 -13.15 -14.92 -14.73
N ASP A 32 -13.20 -15.33 -16.02
CA ASP A 32 -12.65 -16.61 -16.47
C ASP A 32 -11.12 -16.67 -16.34
N ALA A 33 -10.47 -15.51 -16.31
CA ALA A 33 -9.03 -15.37 -16.09
C ALA A 33 -8.65 -15.21 -14.61
N GLY A 34 -9.63 -15.25 -13.69
CA GLY A 34 -9.42 -15.14 -12.24
C GLY A 34 -9.39 -13.72 -11.70
N VAL A 35 -9.88 -12.73 -12.46
CA VAL A 35 -9.97 -11.31 -12.03
C VAL A 35 -11.43 -10.91 -11.89
N ASP A 36 -11.87 -10.51 -10.68
CA ASP A 36 -13.24 -10.11 -10.39
C ASP A 36 -13.37 -8.59 -10.23
N ILE A 37 -13.71 -7.91 -11.33
CA ILE A 37 -13.88 -6.44 -11.38
C ILE A 37 -14.97 -5.98 -10.40
N ASP A 38 -16.03 -6.77 -10.19
CA ASP A 38 -17.12 -6.39 -9.28
C ASP A 38 -16.66 -6.43 -7.82
N ALA A 39 -15.81 -7.40 -7.46
CA ALA A 39 -15.18 -7.47 -6.14
C ALA A 39 -14.28 -6.24 -5.90
N GLY A 40 -13.49 -5.82 -6.88
CA GLY A 40 -12.69 -4.59 -6.81
C GLY A 40 -13.54 -3.34 -6.59
N ASN A 41 -14.65 -3.20 -7.33
CA ASN A 41 -15.58 -2.08 -7.14
C ASN A 41 -16.24 -2.10 -5.76
N ALA A 42 -16.64 -3.27 -5.27
CA ALA A 42 -17.22 -3.43 -3.95
C ALA A 42 -16.24 -3.05 -2.83
N LEU A 43 -14.96 -3.40 -2.97
CA LEU A 43 -13.90 -2.97 -2.05
C LEU A 43 -13.80 -1.45 -2.01
N VAL A 44 -13.66 -0.79 -3.17
CA VAL A 44 -13.56 0.68 -3.25
C VAL A 44 -14.73 1.36 -2.55
N ASP A 45 -15.96 0.87 -2.74
CA ASP A 45 -17.13 1.45 -2.08
C ASP A 45 -17.08 1.32 -0.55
N ARG A 46 -16.61 0.19 -0.05
CA ARG A 46 -16.52 -0.08 1.39
C ARG A 46 -15.43 0.74 2.09
N ILE A 47 -14.31 1.05 1.42
CA ILE A 47 -13.18 1.78 2.02
C ILE A 47 -13.29 3.31 1.94
N LYS A 48 -14.26 3.87 1.21
CA LYS A 48 -14.49 5.33 1.12
C LYS A 48 -14.59 6.02 2.48
N GLY A 49 -15.23 5.35 3.46
CA GLY A 49 -15.35 5.86 4.83
C GLY A 49 -14.02 5.91 5.57
N VAL A 50 -13.11 4.99 5.27
CA VAL A 50 -11.78 4.91 5.87
C VAL A 50 -10.94 6.11 5.45
N SER A 51 -10.84 6.37 4.16
CA SER A 51 -10.11 7.53 3.63
C SER A 51 -10.67 8.87 4.16
N LYS A 52 -11.99 9.00 4.29
CA LYS A 52 -12.61 10.21 4.85
C LYS A 52 -12.13 10.56 6.27
N ARG A 53 -11.89 9.56 7.11
CA ARG A 53 -11.46 9.76 8.51
C ARG A 53 -10.04 10.31 8.63
N THR A 54 -9.21 10.10 7.61
CA THR A 54 -7.80 10.52 7.60
C THR A 54 -7.57 11.82 6.83
N ARG A 55 -8.65 12.47 6.34
CA ARG A 55 -8.55 13.61 5.45
C ARG A 55 -7.83 14.79 6.07
N ARG A 56 -6.88 15.34 5.34
CA ARG A 56 -6.19 16.61 5.64
C ARG A 56 -6.76 17.74 4.76
N PRO A 57 -6.70 19.01 5.24
CA PRO A 57 -7.15 20.15 4.44
C PRO A 57 -6.41 20.31 3.11
N GLU A 58 -5.14 19.91 3.05
CA GLU A 58 -4.29 20.01 1.86
C GLU A 58 -4.69 19.02 0.74
N VAL A 59 -5.51 18.02 1.04
CA VAL A 59 -5.94 17.03 0.04
C VAL A 59 -7.11 17.56 -0.77
N LEU A 60 -6.88 17.77 -2.08
CA LEU A 60 -7.84 18.42 -3.01
C LEU A 60 -8.83 17.45 -3.68
N GLY A 61 -8.68 16.15 -3.49
CA GLY A 61 -9.49 15.12 -4.16
C GLY A 61 -10.21 14.18 -3.21
N SER A 62 -10.73 13.10 -3.79
CA SER A 62 -11.29 11.95 -3.07
C SER A 62 -10.81 10.67 -3.76
N LEU A 63 -11.00 9.51 -3.10
CA LEU A 63 -10.73 8.20 -3.72
C LEU A 63 -11.48 8.03 -5.05
N GLY A 64 -10.84 7.38 -6.01
CA GLY A 64 -11.42 7.04 -7.31
C GLY A 64 -10.87 7.82 -8.50
N GLY A 65 -9.89 8.73 -8.29
CA GLY A 65 -9.12 9.36 -9.35
C GLY A 65 -7.85 8.56 -9.70
N PHE A 66 -7.24 8.88 -10.86
CA PHE A 66 -5.95 8.26 -11.26
C PHE A 66 -4.75 8.74 -10.45
N GLY A 67 -4.89 9.83 -9.73
CA GLY A 67 -3.84 10.38 -8.87
C GLY A 67 -4.44 11.23 -7.76
N ALA A 68 -3.74 11.28 -6.63
CA ALA A 68 -4.09 12.14 -5.52
C ALA A 68 -3.43 13.51 -5.69
N LEU A 69 -4.18 14.56 -5.35
CA LEU A 69 -3.69 15.93 -5.35
C LEU A 69 -3.57 16.41 -3.91
N CYS A 70 -2.40 16.90 -3.55
CA CYS A 70 -2.13 17.45 -2.22
C CYS A 70 -1.33 18.74 -2.35
N GLU A 71 -1.81 19.80 -1.73
CA GLU A 71 -1.06 21.05 -1.61
C GLU A 71 0.04 20.91 -0.56
N ILE A 72 1.12 21.65 -0.73
CA ILE A 72 2.12 21.81 0.34
C ILE A 72 1.49 22.70 1.41
N PRO A 73 1.48 22.30 2.70
CA PRO A 73 0.92 23.11 3.76
C PRO A 73 1.53 24.51 3.82
N ALA A 74 0.71 25.49 4.19
CA ALA A 74 1.20 26.85 4.42
C ALA A 74 2.18 26.89 5.61
N GLY A 75 3.13 27.83 5.58
CA GLY A 75 4.08 28.04 6.68
C GLY A 75 5.50 27.59 6.41
N TYR A 76 5.72 26.74 5.42
CA TYR A 76 7.06 26.39 4.94
C TYR A 76 7.60 27.50 4.01
N ARG A 77 8.84 27.93 4.20
CA ARG A 77 9.53 28.92 3.35
C ARG A 77 10.33 28.24 2.25
N GLU A 78 11.02 27.17 2.58
CA GLU A 78 11.79 26.33 1.67
C GLU A 78 11.39 24.85 1.90
N PRO A 79 10.18 24.45 1.47
CA PRO A 79 9.70 23.09 1.70
C PRO A 79 10.51 22.06 0.92
N VAL A 80 10.87 20.97 1.59
CA VAL A 80 11.50 19.79 0.98
C VAL A 80 10.55 18.62 1.17
N LEU A 81 10.22 17.92 0.07
CA LEU A 81 9.43 16.70 0.13
C LEU A 81 10.34 15.52 0.52
N VAL A 82 9.86 14.71 1.43
CA VAL A 82 10.48 13.46 1.85
C VAL A 82 9.53 12.33 1.50
N SER A 83 10.04 11.28 0.90
CA SER A 83 9.22 10.12 0.51
C SER A 83 9.91 8.82 0.89
N GLY A 84 9.14 7.85 1.35
CA GLY A 84 9.58 6.51 1.69
C GLY A 84 8.57 5.47 1.21
N THR A 85 9.05 4.27 0.94
CA THR A 85 8.24 3.10 0.62
C THR A 85 8.76 1.91 1.39
N ASP A 86 7.85 1.10 1.89
CA ASP A 86 8.19 -0.15 2.57
C ASP A 86 7.11 -1.20 2.29
N GLY A 87 7.51 -2.48 2.43
CA GLY A 87 6.61 -3.63 2.37
C GLY A 87 6.55 -4.36 3.70
N VAL A 88 5.39 -4.87 4.07
CA VAL A 88 5.24 -5.61 5.34
C VAL A 88 6.09 -6.87 5.37
N GLY A 89 6.25 -7.52 4.23
CA GLY A 89 7.10 -8.70 4.08
C GLY A 89 6.56 -9.92 4.83
N THR A 90 7.47 -10.75 5.35
CA THR A 90 7.13 -12.08 5.90
C THR A 90 6.26 -12.06 7.17
N LYS A 91 6.04 -10.90 7.79
CA LYS A 91 5.07 -10.71 8.88
C LYS A 91 3.64 -11.02 8.40
N LEU A 92 3.33 -10.75 7.13
CA LEU A 92 2.03 -11.06 6.52
C LEU A 92 1.63 -12.52 6.70
N ARG A 93 2.59 -13.46 6.67
CA ARG A 93 2.28 -14.87 6.88
C ARG A 93 1.62 -15.14 8.23
N LEU A 94 2.02 -14.41 9.28
CA LEU A 94 1.38 -14.53 10.60
C LEU A 94 -0.05 -13.99 10.59
N ALA A 95 -0.29 -12.87 9.90
CA ALA A 95 -1.64 -12.32 9.77
C ALA A 95 -2.57 -13.32 9.03
N MET A 96 -2.08 -13.91 7.95
CA MET A 96 -2.82 -14.91 7.17
C MET A 96 -3.08 -16.19 7.97
N ASP A 97 -2.05 -16.74 8.64
CA ASP A 97 -2.16 -17.99 9.41
C ASP A 97 -3.09 -17.85 10.62
N LEU A 98 -3.17 -16.65 11.21
CA LEU A 98 -4.03 -16.35 12.35
C LEU A 98 -5.41 -15.81 11.96
N GLY A 99 -5.59 -15.39 10.71
CA GLY A 99 -6.81 -14.74 10.23
C GLY A 99 -7.05 -13.37 10.90
N ILE A 100 -5.98 -12.63 11.22
CA ILE A 100 -6.04 -11.30 11.85
C ILE A 100 -5.45 -10.28 10.88
N HIS A 101 -6.31 -9.48 10.26
CA HIS A 101 -5.93 -8.61 9.15
C HIS A 101 -6.09 -7.12 9.46
N ASP A 102 -6.84 -6.75 10.49
CA ASP A 102 -7.21 -5.37 10.82
C ASP A 102 -6.09 -4.55 11.49
N THR A 103 -5.01 -5.21 11.92
CA THR A 103 -3.86 -4.55 12.57
C THR A 103 -2.65 -4.39 11.67
N ILE A 104 -2.48 -5.25 10.66
CA ILE A 104 -1.28 -5.27 9.82
C ILE A 104 -1.11 -3.98 9.00
N GLY A 105 -2.20 -3.29 8.69
CA GLY A 105 -2.17 -1.99 8.03
C GLY A 105 -1.56 -0.88 8.90
N ILE A 106 -1.71 -0.97 10.23
CA ILE A 106 -1.07 -0.03 11.17
C ILE A 106 0.45 -0.19 11.09
N ASP A 107 0.93 -1.43 11.07
CA ASP A 107 2.35 -1.74 10.90
C ASP A 107 2.91 -1.17 9.60
N LEU A 108 2.21 -1.35 8.48
CA LEU A 108 2.63 -0.83 7.18
C LEU A 108 2.81 0.70 7.22
N VAL A 109 1.82 1.41 7.75
CA VAL A 109 1.90 2.88 7.85
C VAL A 109 3.04 3.30 8.77
N ALA A 110 3.22 2.63 9.92
CA ALA A 110 4.29 2.94 10.86
C ALA A 110 5.68 2.76 10.22
N MET A 111 5.88 1.69 9.44
CA MET A 111 7.14 1.43 8.75
C MET A 111 7.49 2.58 7.79
N CYS A 112 6.55 2.98 6.93
CA CYS A 112 6.77 4.06 5.97
C CYS A 112 6.91 5.43 6.63
N VAL A 113 6.09 5.74 7.64
CA VAL A 113 6.08 7.04 8.32
C VAL A 113 7.33 7.25 9.15
N ASN A 114 7.86 6.21 9.79
CA ASN A 114 9.10 6.31 10.58
C ASN A 114 10.28 6.79 9.72
N ASP A 115 10.38 6.36 8.46
CA ASP A 115 11.42 6.81 7.53
C ASP A 115 11.35 8.31 7.24
N LEU A 116 10.14 8.88 7.27
CA LEU A 116 9.94 10.32 7.10
C LEU A 116 10.26 11.09 8.37
N VAL A 117 9.77 10.59 9.52
CA VAL A 117 9.91 11.24 10.82
C VAL A 117 11.38 11.36 11.24
N VAL A 118 12.20 10.33 10.97
CA VAL A 118 13.64 10.39 11.29
C VAL A 118 14.40 11.43 10.47
N ALA A 119 13.85 11.86 9.31
CA ALA A 119 14.37 12.98 8.53
C ALA A 119 13.81 14.34 8.98
N GLY A 120 12.93 14.38 9.99
CA GLY A 120 12.28 15.58 10.50
C GLY A 120 11.03 16.00 9.72
N ALA A 121 10.51 15.13 8.84
CA ALA A 121 9.37 15.45 8.01
C ALA A 121 8.03 15.19 8.70
N GLU A 122 7.07 16.09 8.45
CA GLU A 122 5.66 15.88 8.74
C GLU A 122 5.04 15.01 7.65
N PRO A 123 4.44 13.83 7.97
CA PRO A 123 3.74 13.02 6.99
C PRO A 123 2.50 13.76 6.44
N LEU A 124 2.32 13.78 5.11
CA LEU A 124 1.18 14.43 4.47
C LEU A 124 0.16 13.41 3.98
N PHE A 125 0.59 12.45 3.19
CA PHE A 125 -0.31 11.46 2.61
C PHE A 125 0.35 10.09 2.42
N PHE A 126 -0.50 9.10 2.31
CA PHE A 126 -0.17 7.69 2.18
C PHE A 126 -0.91 7.06 1.01
N LEU A 127 -0.24 6.13 0.34
CA LEU A 127 -0.77 5.26 -0.69
C LEU A 127 -0.40 3.82 -0.35
N ASP A 128 -1.31 2.88 -0.58
CA ASP A 128 -1.04 1.45 -0.41
C ASP A 128 -1.00 0.70 -1.74
N TYR A 129 -0.36 -0.46 -1.72
CA TYR A 129 -0.40 -1.46 -2.79
C TYR A 129 -0.75 -2.80 -2.18
N TYR A 130 -1.94 -3.29 -2.50
CA TYR A 130 -2.44 -4.60 -2.10
C TYR A 130 -2.49 -5.52 -3.31
N ALA A 131 -1.69 -6.59 -3.31
CA ALA A 131 -1.63 -7.57 -4.40
C ALA A 131 -2.00 -8.96 -3.88
N THR A 132 -2.85 -9.67 -4.61
CA THR A 132 -3.37 -10.99 -4.20
C THR A 132 -3.59 -11.90 -5.40
N GLY A 133 -3.66 -13.21 -5.19
CA GLY A 133 -4.05 -14.16 -6.23
C GLY A 133 -5.54 -14.12 -6.53
N ALA A 134 -6.38 -13.99 -5.49
CA ALA A 134 -7.83 -13.84 -5.59
C ALA A 134 -8.30 -12.87 -4.49
N LEU A 135 -9.10 -11.88 -4.86
CA LEU A 135 -9.52 -10.83 -3.92
C LEU A 135 -10.61 -11.32 -2.97
N ASN A 136 -10.25 -11.45 -1.69
CA ASN A 136 -11.22 -11.53 -0.61
C ASN A 136 -11.52 -10.11 -0.12
N VAL A 137 -12.74 -9.63 -0.40
CA VAL A 137 -13.15 -8.24 -0.11
C VAL A 137 -13.16 -7.96 1.39
N ASP A 138 -13.55 -8.91 2.23
CA ASP A 138 -13.60 -8.73 3.68
C ASP A 138 -12.20 -8.57 4.26
N THR A 139 -11.28 -9.46 3.91
CA THR A 139 -9.85 -9.36 4.28
C THR A 139 -9.24 -8.03 3.82
N ALA A 140 -9.48 -7.63 2.59
CA ALA A 140 -8.93 -6.37 2.06
C ALA A 140 -9.51 -5.15 2.80
N VAL A 141 -10.79 -5.16 3.15
CA VAL A 141 -11.41 -4.09 3.98
C VAL A 141 -10.77 -4.01 5.35
N ASP A 142 -10.49 -5.13 6.00
CA ASP A 142 -9.83 -5.16 7.31
C ASP A 142 -8.42 -4.58 7.20
N VAL A 143 -7.64 -5.00 6.21
CA VAL A 143 -6.30 -4.46 5.95
C VAL A 143 -6.34 -2.94 5.75
N VAL A 144 -7.21 -2.44 4.85
CA VAL A 144 -7.32 -0.99 4.57
C VAL A 144 -7.87 -0.23 5.79
N THR A 145 -8.72 -0.85 6.61
CA THR A 145 -9.17 -0.26 7.89
C THR A 145 -7.98 -0.04 8.83
N GLY A 146 -7.08 -1.02 8.93
CA GLY A 146 -5.82 -0.89 9.67
C GLY A 146 -4.91 0.20 9.12
N ILE A 147 -4.80 0.32 7.78
CA ILE A 147 -4.05 1.40 7.13
C ILE A 147 -4.65 2.76 7.51
N GLY A 148 -5.98 2.90 7.44
CA GLY A 148 -6.66 4.12 7.83
C GLY A 148 -6.44 4.50 9.30
N GLU A 149 -6.42 3.52 10.19
CA GLU A 149 -6.09 3.73 11.61
C GLU A 149 -4.64 4.20 11.78
N GLY A 150 -3.69 3.56 11.09
CA GLY A 150 -2.29 3.98 11.08
C GLY A 150 -2.12 5.40 10.57
N CYS A 151 -2.78 5.76 9.47
CA CYS A 151 -2.78 7.11 8.90
C CYS A 151 -3.35 8.15 9.87
N ALA A 152 -4.46 7.81 10.55
CA ALA A 152 -5.07 8.71 11.54
C ALA A 152 -4.13 8.97 12.72
N ARG A 153 -3.43 7.95 13.23
CA ARG A 153 -2.43 8.09 14.29
C ARG A 153 -1.21 8.90 13.85
N ALA A 154 -0.77 8.72 12.61
CA ALA A 154 0.36 9.44 12.03
C ALA A 154 0.02 10.87 11.59
N GLY A 155 -1.27 11.23 11.53
CA GLY A 155 -1.72 12.54 11.05
C GLY A 155 -1.57 12.74 9.55
N CYS A 156 -1.48 11.66 8.75
CA CYS A 156 -1.43 11.71 7.29
C CYS A 156 -2.74 11.23 6.67
N ALA A 157 -2.99 11.62 5.41
CA ALA A 157 -4.20 11.25 4.69
C ALA A 157 -3.99 9.98 3.87
N LEU A 158 -4.86 8.98 3.99
CA LEU A 158 -4.96 7.89 3.03
C LEU A 158 -5.67 8.43 1.77
N VAL A 159 -4.91 8.67 0.71
CA VAL A 159 -5.41 9.38 -0.48
C VAL A 159 -5.67 8.47 -1.67
N GLY A 160 -5.24 7.23 -1.61
CA GLY A 160 -5.42 6.25 -2.69
C GLY A 160 -4.57 5.02 -2.45
N GLY A 161 -4.52 4.19 -3.45
CA GLY A 161 -3.74 2.96 -3.49
C GLY A 161 -4.07 2.16 -4.74
N GLU A 162 -3.55 0.95 -4.81
CA GLU A 162 -3.81 -0.01 -5.87
C GLU A 162 -4.19 -1.35 -5.26
N THR A 163 -5.26 -1.96 -5.78
CA THR A 163 -5.61 -3.36 -5.48
C THR A 163 -5.47 -4.17 -6.75
N ALA A 164 -4.55 -5.13 -6.76
CA ALA A 164 -4.24 -5.94 -7.93
C ALA A 164 -4.56 -7.41 -7.68
N GLU A 165 -5.47 -7.98 -8.49
CA GLU A 165 -5.62 -9.42 -8.59
C GLU A 165 -4.61 -9.96 -9.61
N MET A 166 -3.73 -10.84 -9.16
CA MET A 166 -2.66 -11.43 -9.96
C MET A 166 -2.67 -12.97 -9.84
N PRO A 167 -3.68 -13.63 -10.43
CA PRO A 167 -3.80 -15.08 -10.40
C PRO A 167 -2.55 -15.74 -11.02
N GLY A 168 -2.00 -16.72 -10.31
CA GLY A 168 -0.76 -17.40 -10.69
C GLY A 168 0.52 -16.71 -10.22
N MET A 169 0.48 -15.49 -9.69
CA MET A 169 1.58 -14.82 -9.01
C MET A 169 1.53 -15.06 -7.50
N TYR A 170 0.34 -15.04 -6.93
CA TYR A 170 0.05 -15.37 -5.54
C TYR A 170 -0.85 -16.60 -5.46
N GLU A 171 -0.74 -17.38 -4.41
CA GLU A 171 -1.53 -18.58 -4.20
C GLU A 171 -2.85 -18.25 -3.48
N GLY A 172 -3.97 -18.55 -4.13
CA GLY A 172 -5.31 -18.33 -3.55
C GLY A 172 -5.52 -16.88 -3.09
N GLU A 173 -5.90 -16.72 -1.83
CA GLU A 173 -6.15 -15.42 -1.19
C GLU A 173 -4.89 -14.84 -0.50
N ASP A 174 -3.73 -15.47 -0.62
CA ASP A 174 -2.47 -14.90 -0.13
C ASP A 174 -2.25 -13.52 -0.75
N TYR A 175 -1.76 -12.59 0.05
CA TYR A 175 -1.56 -11.21 -0.40
C TYR A 175 -0.20 -10.64 -0.01
N ASP A 176 0.26 -9.67 -0.78
CA ASP A 176 1.39 -8.81 -0.43
C ASP A 176 0.89 -7.38 -0.18
N LEU A 177 1.58 -6.67 0.68
CA LEU A 177 1.18 -5.34 1.12
C LEU A 177 2.39 -4.42 1.21
N ALA A 178 2.37 -3.35 0.44
CA ALA A 178 3.36 -2.30 0.45
C ALA A 178 2.70 -0.92 0.59
N GLY A 179 3.49 0.06 1.02
CA GLY A 179 3.03 1.42 1.20
C GLY A 179 4.02 2.45 0.69
N PHE A 180 3.50 3.63 0.43
CA PHE A 180 4.26 4.78 0.01
C PHE A 180 3.76 6.01 0.78
N CYS A 181 4.66 6.67 1.49
CA CYS A 181 4.36 7.87 2.27
C CYS A 181 5.12 9.07 1.72
N VAL A 182 4.48 10.22 1.70
CA VAL A 182 5.09 11.51 1.36
C VAL A 182 4.85 12.48 2.50
N GLY A 183 5.90 13.18 2.89
CA GLY A 183 5.89 14.22 3.90
C GLY A 183 6.64 15.46 3.44
N VAL A 184 6.66 16.47 4.30
CA VAL A 184 7.33 17.74 4.05
C VAL A 184 8.14 18.15 5.27
N VAL A 185 9.28 18.79 5.03
CA VAL A 185 10.12 19.38 6.06
C VAL A 185 10.63 20.75 5.59
N GLU A 186 10.76 21.70 6.50
CA GLU A 186 11.49 22.93 6.21
C GLU A 186 12.98 22.61 6.00
N LYS A 187 13.57 23.10 4.92
CA LYS A 187 14.95 22.77 4.54
C LYS A 187 15.96 22.96 5.67
N SER A 188 15.81 24.02 6.46
CA SER A 188 16.68 24.33 7.61
C SER A 188 16.44 23.40 8.83
N ALA A 189 15.33 22.66 8.84
CA ALA A 189 14.95 21.76 9.93
C ALA A 189 15.20 20.28 9.62
N MET A 190 15.74 19.96 8.43
CA MET A 190 16.06 18.57 8.09
C MET A 190 17.00 17.93 9.12
N ILE A 191 16.71 16.69 9.47
CA ILE A 191 17.53 15.85 10.35
C ILE A 191 18.35 14.90 9.46
N ASP A 192 19.65 15.17 9.34
CA ASP A 192 20.58 14.42 8.48
C ASP A 192 21.79 13.86 9.27
N GLY A 193 21.78 13.99 10.59
CA GLY A 193 22.87 13.57 11.46
C GLY A 193 24.03 14.58 11.55
N SER A 194 24.07 15.64 10.75
CA SER A 194 25.20 16.60 10.70
C SER A 194 25.39 17.38 12.01
N LYS A 195 24.35 17.47 12.83
CA LYS A 195 24.36 18.18 14.12
C LYS A 195 24.69 17.28 15.32
N VAL A 196 24.80 15.96 15.11
CA VAL A 196 25.11 15.00 16.21
C VAL A 196 26.54 15.23 16.69
N ALA A 197 26.71 15.39 18.00
CA ALA A 197 27.99 15.70 18.63
C ALA A 197 28.25 14.86 19.89
N PRO A 198 29.51 14.68 20.27
CA PRO A 198 29.85 14.08 21.57
C PRO A 198 29.24 14.89 22.73
N GLY A 199 28.52 14.20 23.60
CA GLY A 199 27.80 14.81 24.72
C GLY A 199 26.29 14.89 24.53
N ASP A 200 25.78 14.54 23.34
CA ASP A 200 24.33 14.42 23.10
C ASP A 200 23.73 13.31 23.96
N ALA A 201 22.53 13.54 24.48
CA ALA A 201 21.81 12.56 25.27
C ALA A 201 21.15 11.52 24.36
N LEU A 202 21.37 10.24 24.66
CA LEU A 202 20.66 9.12 24.02
C LEU A 202 19.40 8.81 24.81
N ILE A 203 18.25 8.96 24.17
CA ILE A 203 16.94 8.67 24.78
C ILE A 203 16.40 7.37 24.16
N GLY A 204 16.15 6.37 25.02
CA GLY A 204 15.51 5.13 24.65
C GLY A 204 14.01 5.16 24.91
N LEU A 205 13.22 4.70 23.95
CA LEU A 205 11.79 4.41 24.12
C LEU A 205 11.62 2.91 24.30
N ALA A 206 10.87 2.49 25.31
CA ALA A 206 10.58 1.08 25.54
C ALA A 206 9.75 0.52 24.38
N SER A 207 10.11 -0.68 23.91
CA SER A 207 9.33 -1.41 22.92
C SER A 207 8.23 -2.24 23.59
N SER A 208 7.06 -2.32 22.96
CA SER A 208 5.97 -3.19 23.40
C SER A 208 6.12 -4.64 22.92
N GLY A 209 7.08 -4.91 22.04
CA GLY A 209 7.35 -6.20 21.44
C GLY A 209 8.22 -6.06 20.19
N PRO A 210 8.36 -7.09 19.36
CA PRO A 210 8.99 -6.99 18.06
C PRO A 210 8.21 -6.03 17.16
N HIS A 211 8.89 -5.07 16.53
CA HIS A 211 8.31 -4.10 15.61
C HIS A 211 8.94 -4.23 14.22
N SER A 212 8.17 -3.93 13.19
CA SER A 212 8.56 -3.81 11.79
C SER A 212 9.29 -5.03 11.21
N ASN A 213 10.54 -5.25 11.55
CA ASN A 213 11.45 -6.19 10.89
C ASN A 213 11.79 -7.41 11.74
N GLY A 214 12.55 -8.36 11.17
CA GLY A 214 13.02 -9.55 11.85
C GLY A 214 12.04 -10.72 11.85
N TYR A 215 10.93 -10.64 11.18
CA TYR A 215 9.84 -11.63 11.24
C TYR A 215 10.18 -12.96 10.56
N SER A 216 11.14 -13.04 9.65
CA SER A 216 11.65 -14.32 9.15
C SER A 216 12.27 -15.13 10.28
N LEU A 217 13.06 -14.48 11.16
CA LEU A 217 13.65 -15.15 12.34
C LEU A 217 12.58 -15.46 13.38
N ILE A 218 11.66 -14.53 13.65
CA ILE A 218 10.56 -14.73 14.61
C ILE A 218 9.72 -15.95 14.20
N ARG A 219 9.30 -16.05 12.94
CA ARG A 219 8.57 -17.21 12.43
C ARG A 219 9.36 -18.51 12.60
N LYS A 220 10.68 -18.47 12.37
CA LYS A 220 11.52 -19.64 12.60
C LYS A 220 11.60 -20.04 14.06
N ILE A 221 11.66 -19.07 14.98
CA ILE A 221 11.62 -19.32 16.43
C ILE A 221 10.29 -19.97 16.83
N ILE A 222 9.16 -19.43 16.33
CA ILE A 222 7.82 -19.99 16.57
C ILE A 222 7.75 -21.45 16.10
N GLU A 223 8.21 -21.73 14.87
CA GLU A 223 8.26 -23.09 14.31
C GLU A 223 9.05 -24.05 15.20
N VAL A 224 10.28 -23.65 15.60
CA VAL A 224 11.18 -24.52 16.40
C VAL A 224 10.66 -24.70 17.83
N SER A 225 10.07 -23.67 18.44
CA SER A 225 9.53 -23.73 19.79
C SER A 225 8.18 -24.43 19.87
N SER A 226 7.52 -24.66 18.74
CA SER A 226 6.14 -25.17 18.68
C SER A 226 5.16 -24.35 19.54
N ALA A 227 5.39 -23.02 19.61
CA ALA A 227 4.55 -22.12 20.39
C ALA A 227 3.15 -22.05 19.83
N ASP A 228 2.14 -22.15 20.70
CA ASP A 228 0.77 -21.83 20.35
C ASP A 228 0.59 -20.31 20.30
N LEU A 229 0.07 -19.83 19.17
CA LEU A 229 -0.15 -18.39 18.93
C LEU A 229 -1.60 -17.95 19.16
N LYS A 230 -2.47 -18.89 19.60
CA LYS A 230 -3.88 -18.62 19.85
C LYS A 230 -4.18 -18.37 21.30
#